data_333ad2cf14263d0916d85d0e51dfeb4b
#
_entry.id   333ad2cf14263d0916d85d0e51dfeb4b
#
_cell.length_a   1.000
_cell.length_b   1.000
_cell.length_c   1.000
_cell.angle_alpha   90.00
_cell.angle_beta   90.00
_cell.angle_gamma   90.00
#
_symmetry.space_group_name_H-M   'P 1'
#
loop_
_entity.id
_entity.type
_entity.pdbx_description
1 polymer ?
#
loop_
_entity_poly.entity_id
_entity_poly.type
_entity_poly.pdbx_seq_one_letter_code
_entity_poly.pdbx_strand_id
1 'polypeptide(L)'
;MEQAHRPRPVLLAVDDDADDRAKIEHELYDRYGRSYRIVCEASAEAGKSTLEALRTAGEEVAVVLANLWMPKMTGPEFLAHVRRIFPTAKRALLVPRGDLSVREPIVRSMSLGQIDYYVLKPRRSPDERFHGIIAQFLSEWAQAHRSTLPAIRVLDERWSARAHKMRDICERQSIPYAFYAADSKEGQELLAQLGLRSSRLPVVMLPDGQVLVDPSDTEIVDASGLKIDPEWQVFDVVIVGAGPAGLAAAVYAASEGLSTMVLEGEAVGGQAGTSSLIRNYLGFPRGISGAELAAQAHRQAWLFGANVYPMRHATGLRRRGEELIVTLSDGKEVTGRVVIVATGASYRRLGVSSLEALVGTGVFYGAAVSEAKAMEGQEVYVVGGANSAGQAAMHLSKYASRVTLVVRGSSLSASMSSYLIREIETAENIEVRQRTRIVGGGGEGRLERLVLKDSTSGRTETVPAAALFVFIGAEPRTQWLPEEIERDEKGFIVTGQDLLLNGQPPQGWPLTRPPQPLESSMPGIFAVGDVRHGSVKRVASAVGEGSIAIQMVHDYLTKLKLGTHS
;
A
#
# COMPACT_ATOMS: atom_id res chain seq x y z
N MET A 1 -21.72 11.31 -34.85
CA MET A 1 -21.71 9.86 -34.59
C MET A 1 -22.26 9.67 -33.18
N GLU A 2 -23.43 9.04 -33.07
CA GLU A 2 -24.22 8.85 -31.87
C GLU A 2 -23.40 8.15 -30.76
N GLN A 3 -23.32 8.77 -29.60
CA GLN A 3 -22.94 8.08 -28.37
C GLN A 3 -24.01 7.01 -28.11
N ALA A 4 -23.69 5.75 -28.43
CA ALA A 4 -24.53 4.63 -28.06
C ALA A 4 -24.78 4.70 -26.53
N HIS A 5 -26.03 4.83 -26.13
CA HIS A 5 -26.48 4.84 -24.75
C HIS A 5 -26.12 3.49 -24.14
N ARG A 6 -24.99 3.41 -23.39
CA ARG A 6 -24.69 2.21 -22.60
C ARG A 6 -25.79 2.06 -21.53
N PRO A 7 -26.34 0.87 -21.34
CA PRO A 7 -27.32 0.65 -20.28
C PRO A 7 -26.72 1.01 -18.92
N ARG A 8 -27.52 1.64 -18.07
CA ARG A 8 -27.10 2.02 -16.72
C ARG A 8 -26.77 0.76 -15.91
N PRO A 9 -25.63 0.70 -15.21
CA PRO A 9 -25.29 -0.43 -14.34
C PRO A 9 -26.37 -0.69 -13.30
N VAL A 10 -26.51 -1.95 -12.89
CA VAL A 10 -27.60 -2.38 -12.00
C VAL A 10 -27.16 -2.38 -10.54
N LEU A 11 -28.03 -1.86 -9.67
CA LEU A 11 -28.05 -2.10 -8.23
C LEU A 11 -29.18 -3.11 -7.94
N LEU A 12 -28.81 -4.30 -7.47
CA LEU A 12 -29.78 -5.35 -7.13
C LEU A 12 -29.88 -5.49 -5.62
N ALA A 13 -31.11 -5.46 -5.08
CA ALA A 13 -31.38 -5.79 -3.69
C ALA A 13 -32.34 -7.00 -3.62
N VAL A 14 -32.09 -7.92 -2.69
CA VAL A 14 -32.94 -9.10 -2.47
C VAL A 14 -33.32 -9.14 -0.99
N ASP A 15 -34.61 -9.00 -0.72
CA ASP A 15 -35.15 -9.06 0.64
C ASP A 15 -36.54 -9.70 0.60
N ASP A 16 -36.79 -10.72 1.40
CA ASP A 16 -38.05 -11.43 1.46
C ASP A 16 -39.14 -10.67 2.26
N ASP A 17 -38.70 -9.77 3.17
CA ASP A 17 -39.62 -8.87 3.87
C ASP A 17 -40.06 -7.72 2.94
N ALA A 18 -41.37 -7.58 2.76
CA ALA A 18 -41.95 -6.62 1.83
C ALA A 18 -41.73 -5.15 2.28
N ASP A 19 -41.81 -4.89 3.59
CA ASP A 19 -41.67 -3.55 4.15
C ASP A 19 -40.21 -3.07 4.10
N ASP A 20 -39.28 -3.95 4.43
CA ASP A 20 -37.84 -3.65 4.35
C ASP A 20 -37.42 -3.50 2.89
N ARG A 21 -37.91 -4.34 1.98
CA ARG A 21 -37.65 -4.23 0.54
C ARG A 21 -38.12 -2.90 -0.03
N ALA A 22 -39.34 -2.47 0.33
CA ALA A 22 -39.87 -1.18 -0.12
C ALA A 22 -39.04 0.00 0.38
N LYS A 23 -38.57 -0.03 1.65
CA LYS A 23 -37.67 1.01 2.20
C LYS A 23 -36.32 1.03 1.46
N ILE A 24 -35.74 -0.14 1.21
CA ILE A 24 -34.46 -0.25 0.49
C ILE A 24 -34.60 0.27 -0.94
N GLU A 25 -35.68 -0.10 -1.63
CA GLU A 25 -35.97 0.36 -2.98
C GLU A 25 -36.10 1.88 -3.04
N HIS A 26 -36.85 2.47 -2.10
CA HIS A 26 -37.04 3.91 -1.99
C HIS A 26 -35.70 4.62 -1.80
N GLU A 27 -34.87 4.21 -0.81
CA GLU A 27 -33.57 4.80 -0.55
C GLU A 27 -32.63 4.71 -1.77
N LEU A 28 -32.57 3.54 -2.40
CA LEU A 28 -31.72 3.36 -3.58
C LEU A 28 -32.19 4.17 -4.78
N TYR A 29 -33.51 4.23 -5.03
CA TYR A 29 -34.08 4.96 -6.15
C TYR A 29 -33.89 6.47 -6.01
N ASP A 30 -34.17 7.02 -4.85
CA ASP A 30 -34.10 8.47 -4.60
C ASP A 30 -32.68 9.01 -4.82
N ARG A 31 -31.66 8.26 -4.38
CA ARG A 31 -30.29 8.75 -4.44
C ARG A 31 -29.52 8.30 -5.69
N TYR A 32 -29.77 7.09 -6.18
CA TYR A 32 -28.97 6.49 -7.26
C TYR A 32 -29.73 6.24 -8.56
N GLY A 33 -31.06 6.32 -8.57
CA GLY A 33 -31.90 5.96 -9.72
C GLY A 33 -31.65 6.76 -11.00
N ARG A 34 -30.98 7.93 -10.90
CA ARG A 34 -30.53 8.72 -12.07
C ARG A 34 -29.34 8.08 -12.79
N SER A 35 -28.44 7.46 -12.03
CA SER A 35 -27.16 6.95 -12.56
C SER A 35 -27.14 5.42 -12.69
N TYR A 36 -27.98 4.72 -11.92
CA TYR A 36 -28.06 3.28 -11.86
C TYR A 36 -29.49 2.80 -12.07
N ARG A 37 -29.63 1.59 -12.60
CA ARG A 37 -30.92 0.88 -12.66
C ARG A 37 -31.12 0.12 -11.35
N ILE A 38 -32.17 0.44 -10.63
CA ILE A 38 -32.51 -0.21 -9.35
C ILE A 38 -33.43 -1.39 -9.63
N VAL A 39 -33.09 -2.55 -9.06
CA VAL A 39 -33.89 -3.79 -9.12
C VAL A 39 -34.00 -4.36 -7.72
N CYS A 40 -35.23 -4.66 -7.29
CA CYS A 40 -35.50 -5.25 -5.99
C CYS A 40 -36.30 -6.55 -6.16
N GLU A 41 -35.77 -7.63 -5.60
CA GLU A 41 -36.36 -8.97 -5.72
C GLU A 41 -36.82 -9.51 -4.35
N ALA A 42 -37.88 -10.28 -4.35
CA ALA A 42 -38.52 -10.82 -3.14
C ALA A 42 -37.93 -12.15 -2.67
N SER A 43 -37.04 -12.78 -3.44
CA SER A 43 -36.41 -14.04 -3.08
C SER A 43 -35.09 -14.27 -3.76
N ALA A 44 -34.27 -15.16 -3.21
CA ALA A 44 -32.99 -15.54 -3.81
C ALA A 44 -33.17 -16.19 -5.19
N GLU A 45 -34.27 -16.93 -5.42
CA GLU A 45 -34.57 -17.52 -6.72
C GLU A 45 -34.87 -16.46 -7.78
N ALA A 46 -35.72 -15.47 -7.44
CA ALA A 46 -36.00 -14.34 -8.33
C ALA A 46 -34.71 -13.56 -8.63
N GLY A 47 -33.89 -13.26 -7.61
CA GLY A 47 -32.61 -12.63 -7.77
C GLY A 47 -31.64 -13.37 -8.69
N LYS A 48 -31.59 -14.72 -8.62
CA LYS A 48 -30.82 -15.54 -9.57
C LYS A 48 -31.29 -15.42 -11.01
N SER A 49 -32.62 -15.53 -11.21
CA SER A 49 -33.20 -15.40 -12.54
C SER A 49 -32.90 -14.03 -13.15
N THR A 50 -32.99 -12.97 -12.36
CA THR A 50 -32.62 -11.61 -12.76
C THR A 50 -31.15 -11.51 -13.13
N LEU A 51 -30.23 -12.07 -12.32
CA LEU A 51 -28.81 -12.05 -12.61
C LEU A 51 -28.46 -12.81 -13.90
N GLU A 52 -29.12 -13.95 -14.18
CA GLU A 52 -28.92 -14.70 -15.43
C GLU A 52 -29.40 -13.91 -16.64
N ALA A 53 -30.56 -13.25 -16.53
CA ALA A 53 -31.06 -12.38 -17.58
C ALA A 53 -30.14 -11.20 -17.87
N LEU A 54 -29.63 -10.54 -16.81
CA LEU A 54 -28.66 -9.44 -16.93
C LEU A 54 -27.36 -9.90 -17.61
N ARG A 55 -26.84 -11.07 -17.22
CA ARG A 55 -25.65 -11.65 -17.84
C ARG A 55 -25.87 -11.92 -19.34
N THR A 56 -27.04 -12.49 -19.68
CA THR A 56 -27.37 -12.78 -21.07
C THR A 56 -27.52 -11.52 -21.91
N ALA A 57 -28.03 -10.43 -21.31
CA ALA A 57 -28.15 -9.13 -21.92
C ALA A 57 -26.81 -8.34 -22.00
N GLY A 58 -25.74 -8.85 -21.38
CA GLY A 58 -24.45 -8.14 -21.29
C GLY A 58 -24.50 -6.88 -20.42
N GLU A 59 -25.47 -6.78 -19.49
CA GLU A 59 -25.58 -5.66 -18.58
C GLU A 59 -24.63 -5.80 -17.39
N GLU A 60 -24.11 -4.69 -16.89
CA GLU A 60 -23.19 -4.66 -15.75
C GLU A 60 -23.97 -4.55 -14.43
N VAL A 61 -23.51 -5.29 -13.41
CA VAL A 61 -24.05 -5.23 -12.05
C VAL A 61 -22.99 -4.61 -11.14
N ALA A 62 -23.34 -3.47 -10.52
CA ALA A 62 -22.41 -2.72 -9.69
C ALA A 62 -22.41 -3.21 -8.23
N VAL A 63 -23.60 -3.34 -7.63
CA VAL A 63 -23.74 -3.77 -6.24
C VAL A 63 -24.91 -4.77 -6.12
N VAL A 64 -24.72 -5.80 -5.31
CA VAL A 64 -25.77 -6.75 -4.93
C VAL A 64 -25.89 -6.77 -3.40
N LEU A 65 -27.09 -6.48 -2.92
CA LEU A 65 -27.47 -6.54 -1.52
C LEU A 65 -28.39 -7.74 -1.30
N ALA A 66 -28.20 -8.50 -0.23
CA ALA A 66 -29.06 -9.63 0.09
C ALA A 66 -29.37 -9.70 1.58
N ASN A 67 -30.63 -9.92 1.92
CA ASN A 67 -31.04 -10.19 3.30
C ASN A 67 -30.27 -11.42 3.85
N LEU A 68 -29.79 -11.34 5.10
CA LEU A 68 -29.02 -12.41 5.72
C LEU A 68 -29.80 -13.72 5.78
N TRP A 69 -31.05 -13.64 6.20
CA TRP A 69 -31.93 -14.80 6.35
C TRP A 69 -33.07 -14.73 5.31
N MET A 70 -33.05 -15.63 4.35
CA MET A 70 -34.09 -15.76 3.36
C MET A 70 -34.56 -17.23 3.31
N PRO A 71 -35.84 -17.50 2.99
CA PRO A 71 -36.33 -18.86 2.80
C PRO A 71 -35.55 -19.61 1.72
N LYS A 72 -35.30 -20.92 1.95
CA LYS A 72 -34.61 -21.85 1.03
C LYS A 72 -33.11 -21.57 0.75
N MET A 73 -32.65 -20.33 0.81
CA MET A 73 -31.24 -19.97 0.55
C MET A 73 -30.86 -18.76 1.35
N THR A 74 -29.78 -18.85 2.11
CA THR A 74 -29.26 -17.72 2.90
C THR A 74 -28.62 -16.66 2.01
N GLY A 75 -28.52 -15.41 2.52
CA GLY A 75 -27.83 -14.32 1.83
C GLY A 75 -26.40 -14.64 1.43
N PRO A 76 -25.57 -15.22 2.33
CA PRO A 76 -24.22 -15.65 1.98
C PRO A 76 -24.13 -16.64 0.82
N GLU A 77 -25.02 -17.64 0.78
CA GLU A 77 -25.09 -18.63 -0.31
C GLU A 77 -25.48 -17.97 -1.64
N PHE A 78 -26.44 -17.04 -1.61
CA PHE A 78 -26.84 -16.27 -2.77
C PHE A 78 -25.68 -15.38 -3.27
N LEU A 79 -25.02 -14.64 -2.37
CA LEU A 79 -23.91 -13.77 -2.74
C LEU A 79 -22.66 -14.53 -3.21
N ALA A 80 -22.45 -15.75 -2.72
CA ALA A 80 -21.43 -16.65 -3.28
C ALA A 80 -21.75 -17.06 -4.73
N HIS A 81 -23.04 -17.19 -5.08
CA HIS A 81 -23.48 -17.43 -6.46
C HIS A 81 -23.25 -16.18 -7.33
N VAL A 82 -23.57 -14.97 -6.82
CA VAL A 82 -23.30 -13.70 -7.50
C VAL A 82 -21.83 -13.59 -7.89
N ARG A 83 -20.90 -13.93 -6.99
CA ARG A 83 -19.45 -13.90 -7.25
C ARG A 83 -19.05 -14.69 -8.50
N ARG A 84 -19.70 -15.81 -8.79
CA ARG A 84 -19.39 -16.65 -9.95
C ARG A 84 -19.88 -16.04 -11.26
N ILE A 85 -20.98 -15.27 -11.22
CA ILE A 85 -21.62 -14.70 -12.42
C ILE A 85 -21.10 -13.29 -12.68
N PHE A 86 -20.97 -12.47 -11.63
CA PHE A 86 -20.50 -11.10 -11.66
C PHE A 86 -19.34 -10.90 -10.64
N PRO A 87 -18.11 -11.34 -10.97
CA PRO A 87 -16.99 -11.33 -10.02
C PRO A 87 -16.58 -9.93 -9.57
N THR A 88 -16.88 -8.90 -10.38
CA THR A 88 -16.57 -7.50 -10.10
C THR A 88 -17.66 -6.77 -9.31
N ALA A 89 -18.88 -7.32 -9.24
CA ALA A 89 -19.97 -6.74 -8.45
C ALA A 89 -19.63 -6.72 -6.96
N LYS A 90 -19.88 -5.60 -6.28
CA LYS A 90 -19.78 -5.50 -4.82
C LYS A 90 -20.95 -6.20 -4.16
N ARG A 91 -20.70 -6.94 -3.09
CA ARG A 91 -21.66 -7.85 -2.46
C ARG A 91 -21.78 -7.57 -0.98
N ALA A 92 -22.98 -7.29 -0.49
CA ALA A 92 -23.17 -7.06 0.92
C ALA A 92 -24.42 -7.72 1.48
N LEU A 93 -24.32 -8.15 2.74
CA LEU A 93 -25.48 -8.62 3.50
C LEU A 93 -26.26 -7.44 4.08
N LEU A 94 -27.56 -7.47 3.89
CA LEU A 94 -28.51 -6.62 4.61
C LEU A 94 -28.80 -7.25 5.97
N VAL A 95 -28.59 -6.50 7.03
CA VAL A 95 -28.75 -7.00 8.39
C VAL A 95 -29.61 -6.05 9.23
N PRO A 96 -30.45 -6.59 10.11
CA PRO A 96 -31.24 -5.79 11.02
C PRO A 96 -30.35 -5.10 12.06
N ARG A 97 -30.79 -3.95 12.59
CA ARG A 97 -30.08 -3.24 13.64
C ARG A 97 -30.29 -3.88 14.99
N GLY A 98 -29.22 -4.04 15.76
CA GLY A 98 -29.26 -4.47 17.16
C GLY A 98 -29.34 -5.98 17.36
N ASP A 99 -29.32 -6.77 16.31
CA ASP A 99 -29.25 -8.21 16.40
C ASP A 99 -27.79 -8.68 16.51
N LEU A 100 -27.41 -9.19 17.68
CA LEU A 100 -26.06 -9.70 17.93
C LEU A 100 -25.82 -11.08 17.30
N SER A 101 -26.89 -11.82 16.96
CA SER A 101 -26.77 -13.16 16.37
C SER A 101 -26.20 -13.16 14.95
N VAL A 102 -26.24 -12.00 14.28
CA VAL A 102 -25.72 -11.83 12.92
C VAL A 102 -24.18 -11.74 12.84
N ARG A 103 -23.49 -11.55 13.97
CA ARG A 103 -22.05 -11.31 14.01
C ARG A 103 -21.24 -12.48 13.45
N GLU A 104 -21.51 -13.69 13.91
CA GLU A 104 -20.76 -14.89 13.49
C GLU A 104 -20.96 -15.20 11.99
N PRO A 105 -22.21 -15.24 11.44
CA PRO A 105 -22.45 -15.40 10.02
C PRO A 105 -21.74 -14.35 9.15
N ILE A 106 -21.73 -13.08 9.56
CA ILE A 106 -21.03 -11.99 8.84
C ILE A 106 -19.52 -12.25 8.78
N VAL A 107 -18.88 -12.49 9.95
CA VAL A 107 -17.44 -12.72 10.04
C VAL A 107 -17.03 -13.94 9.21
N ARG A 108 -17.79 -15.02 9.29
CA ARG A 108 -17.55 -16.23 8.50
C ARG A 108 -17.66 -15.96 6.99
N SER A 109 -18.72 -15.28 6.56
CA SER A 109 -18.96 -14.97 5.14
C SER A 109 -17.89 -14.03 4.57
N MET A 110 -17.42 -13.06 5.34
CA MET A 110 -16.29 -12.19 4.97
C MET A 110 -14.98 -12.98 4.87
N SER A 111 -14.71 -13.88 5.82
CA SER A 111 -13.48 -14.70 5.81
C SER A 111 -13.43 -15.66 4.62
N LEU A 112 -14.58 -16.18 4.19
CA LEU A 112 -14.70 -17.04 3.01
C LEU A 112 -14.77 -16.24 1.69
N GLY A 113 -14.74 -14.90 1.76
CA GLY A 113 -14.83 -14.03 0.58
C GLY A 113 -16.19 -14.11 -0.14
N GLN A 114 -17.25 -14.58 0.52
CA GLN A 114 -18.60 -14.64 -0.03
C GLN A 114 -19.22 -13.25 -0.15
N ILE A 115 -18.87 -12.35 0.76
CA ILE A 115 -19.33 -10.97 0.81
C ILE A 115 -18.14 -10.01 0.97
N ASP A 116 -18.32 -8.79 0.52
CA ASP A 116 -17.35 -7.71 0.70
C ASP A 116 -17.59 -6.99 2.04
N TYR A 117 -18.85 -6.82 2.44
CA TYR A 117 -19.21 -6.24 3.75
C TYR A 117 -20.66 -6.55 4.14
N TYR A 118 -21.17 -5.86 5.16
CA TYR A 118 -22.59 -5.85 5.54
C TYR A 118 -23.12 -4.42 5.61
N VAL A 119 -24.43 -4.26 5.40
CA VAL A 119 -25.14 -2.99 5.42
C VAL A 119 -26.32 -3.10 6.36
N LEU A 120 -26.44 -2.16 7.28
CA LEU A 120 -27.62 -2.11 8.15
C LEU A 120 -28.84 -1.69 7.34
N LYS A 121 -29.97 -2.40 7.49
CA LYS A 121 -31.23 -2.04 6.84
C LYS A 121 -31.63 -0.61 7.20
N PRO A 122 -32.13 0.21 6.23
CA PRO A 122 -32.47 1.61 6.47
C PRO A 122 -33.68 1.69 7.41
N ARG A 123 -33.67 2.69 8.30
CA ARG A 123 -34.72 2.87 9.30
C ARG A 123 -35.53 4.14 9.10
N ARG A 124 -34.91 5.23 8.68
CA ARG A 124 -35.53 6.52 8.38
C ARG A 124 -34.91 7.08 7.11
N SER A 125 -35.72 7.63 6.22
CA SER A 125 -35.24 8.26 5.00
C SER A 125 -34.93 9.75 5.25
N PRO A 126 -33.76 10.26 4.76
CA PRO A 126 -32.60 9.50 4.22
C PRO A 126 -31.76 8.87 5.34
N ASP A 127 -31.29 7.62 5.12
CA ASP A 127 -30.38 6.94 6.06
C ASP A 127 -28.91 7.08 5.57
N GLU A 128 -28.21 8.10 6.05
CA GLU A 128 -26.83 8.41 5.64
C GLU A 128 -25.82 7.28 5.96
N ARG A 129 -26.08 6.44 6.96
CA ARG A 129 -25.22 5.28 7.26
C ARG A 129 -25.38 4.17 6.20
N PHE A 130 -26.60 3.97 5.73
CA PHE A 130 -26.88 3.08 4.61
C PHE A 130 -26.21 3.59 3.34
N HIS A 131 -26.44 4.85 3.02
CA HIS A 131 -25.86 5.46 1.81
C HIS A 131 -24.35 5.57 1.83
N GLY A 132 -23.72 5.79 2.97
CA GLY A 132 -22.26 5.87 3.08
C GLY A 132 -21.55 4.61 2.59
N ILE A 133 -22.08 3.42 2.94
CA ILE A 133 -21.52 2.13 2.49
C ILE A 133 -21.81 1.90 1.00
N ILE A 134 -23.03 2.19 0.55
CA ILE A 134 -23.40 2.03 -0.87
C ILE A 134 -22.57 2.95 -1.77
N ALA A 135 -22.40 4.23 -1.38
CA ALA A 135 -21.58 5.17 -2.11
C ALA A 135 -20.12 4.73 -2.21
N GLN A 136 -19.58 4.15 -1.13
CA GLN A 136 -18.23 3.58 -1.14
C GLN A 136 -18.14 2.41 -2.14
N PHE A 137 -19.07 1.46 -2.12
CA PHE A 137 -19.10 0.34 -3.07
C PHE A 137 -19.19 0.81 -4.52
N LEU A 138 -20.04 1.79 -4.79
CA LEU A 138 -20.18 2.35 -6.13
C LEU A 138 -18.91 3.06 -6.59
N SER A 139 -18.22 3.77 -5.68
CA SER A 139 -16.92 4.37 -5.98
C SER A 139 -15.85 3.33 -6.30
N GLU A 140 -15.74 2.28 -5.48
CA GLU A 140 -14.80 1.17 -5.69
C GLU A 140 -15.10 0.41 -6.99
N TRP A 141 -16.39 0.16 -7.29
CA TRP A 141 -16.80 -0.50 -8.52
C TRP A 141 -16.51 0.37 -9.75
N ALA A 142 -16.85 1.66 -9.68
CA ALA A 142 -16.60 2.60 -10.77
C ALA A 142 -15.10 2.76 -11.06
N GLN A 143 -14.23 2.70 -10.03
CA GLN A 143 -12.77 2.71 -10.23
C GLN A 143 -12.30 1.48 -10.99
N ALA A 144 -12.81 0.27 -10.63
CA ALA A 144 -12.48 -0.96 -11.33
C ALA A 144 -12.98 -0.99 -12.79
N HIS A 145 -14.04 -0.22 -13.11
CA HIS A 145 -14.67 -0.16 -14.45
C HIS A 145 -14.31 1.11 -15.25
N ARG A 146 -13.44 1.99 -14.74
CA ARG A 146 -13.00 3.22 -15.44
C ARG A 146 -12.08 2.96 -16.63
N SER A 147 -12.18 1.84 -17.29
CA SER A 147 -11.45 1.52 -18.54
C SER A 147 -11.89 2.33 -19.78
N THR A 148 -12.55 3.48 -19.64
CA THR A 148 -12.98 4.36 -20.72
C THR A 148 -12.32 5.74 -20.76
N LEU A 149 -11.40 6.04 -19.82
CA LEU A 149 -10.52 7.20 -19.98
C LEU A 149 -9.42 6.86 -20.99
N PRO A 150 -8.90 7.85 -21.76
CA PRO A 150 -7.75 7.63 -22.61
C PRO A 150 -6.61 7.09 -21.73
N ALA A 151 -6.33 5.80 -21.85
CA ALA A 151 -5.36 5.08 -21.04
C ALA A 151 -4.05 4.97 -21.81
N ILE A 152 -2.94 5.01 -21.10
CA ILE A 152 -1.64 4.61 -21.63
C ILE A 152 -1.73 3.14 -22.02
N ARG A 153 -1.28 2.78 -23.24
CA ARG A 153 -1.19 1.38 -23.68
C ARG A 153 0.23 0.91 -23.56
N VAL A 154 0.45 -0.09 -22.72
CA VAL A 154 1.77 -0.71 -22.47
C VAL A 154 1.83 -2.02 -23.23
N LEU A 155 2.79 -2.17 -24.12
CA LEU A 155 3.04 -3.37 -24.90
C LEU A 155 4.41 -3.94 -24.54
N ASP A 156 4.45 -5.14 -23.94
CA ASP A 156 5.70 -5.81 -23.53
C ASP A 156 5.51 -7.33 -23.45
N GLU A 157 6.60 -8.06 -23.20
CA GLU A 157 6.53 -9.47 -22.88
C GLU A 157 5.75 -9.68 -21.56
N ARG A 158 4.86 -10.69 -21.56
CA ARG A 158 3.95 -10.97 -20.42
C ARG A 158 4.66 -11.09 -19.08
N TRP A 159 5.83 -11.71 -19.07
CA TRP A 159 6.58 -12.06 -17.86
C TRP A 159 7.90 -11.31 -17.72
N SER A 160 8.10 -10.23 -18.44
CA SER A 160 9.29 -9.41 -18.27
C SER A 160 9.28 -8.67 -16.94
N ALA A 161 10.43 -8.56 -16.29
CA ALA A 161 10.59 -7.75 -15.07
C ALA A 161 10.26 -6.28 -15.33
N ARG A 162 10.51 -5.80 -16.56
CA ARG A 162 10.22 -4.43 -16.99
C ARG A 162 8.72 -4.20 -17.09
N ALA A 163 7.97 -5.13 -17.70
CA ALA A 163 6.51 -5.08 -17.77
C ALA A 163 5.87 -5.02 -16.37
N HIS A 164 6.37 -5.84 -15.45
CA HIS A 164 5.89 -5.82 -14.06
C HIS A 164 6.13 -4.47 -13.40
N LYS A 165 7.36 -3.93 -13.53
CA LYS A 165 7.71 -2.63 -12.95
C LYS A 165 6.88 -1.49 -13.53
N MET A 166 6.64 -1.45 -14.83
CA MET A 166 5.80 -0.42 -15.48
C MET A 166 4.36 -0.48 -14.99
N ARG A 167 3.78 -1.67 -14.87
CA ARG A 167 2.42 -1.85 -14.31
C ARG A 167 2.34 -1.35 -12.87
N ASP A 168 3.33 -1.73 -12.02
CA ASP A 168 3.42 -1.24 -10.64
C ASP A 168 3.50 0.29 -10.56
N ILE A 169 4.30 0.92 -11.41
CA ILE A 169 4.41 2.38 -11.49
C ILE A 169 3.06 3.00 -11.88
N CYS A 170 2.43 2.52 -12.95
CA CYS A 170 1.14 3.03 -13.40
C CYS A 170 0.07 2.90 -12.30
N GLU A 171 -0.02 1.76 -11.63
CA GLU A 171 -0.95 1.52 -10.53
C GLU A 171 -0.69 2.46 -9.36
N ARG A 172 0.55 2.55 -8.88
CA ARG A 172 0.93 3.38 -7.73
C ARG A 172 0.84 4.88 -7.99
N GLN A 173 1.06 5.31 -9.23
CA GLN A 173 0.88 6.71 -9.64
C GLN A 173 -0.56 7.01 -10.08
N SER A 174 -1.48 6.05 -9.99
CA SER A 174 -2.87 6.18 -10.44
C SER A 174 -2.99 6.58 -11.93
N ILE A 175 -2.03 6.17 -12.75
CA ILE A 175 -2.03 6.38 -14.20
C ILE A 175 -2.91 5.30 -14.84
N PRO A 176 -4.01 5.65 -15.53
CA PRO A 176 -4.81 4.66 -16.24
C PRO A 176 -4.01 3.99 -17.36
N TYR A 177 -3.93 2.67 -17.37
CA TYR A 177 -3.20 1.93 -18.37
C TYR A 177 -3.94 0.67 -18.84
N ALA A 178 -3.64 0.21 -20.06
CA ALA A 178 -4.01 -1.09 -20.58
C ALA A 178 -2.75 -1.85 -21.00
N PHE A 179 -2.60 -3.09 -20.52
CA PHE A 179 -1.45 -3.92 -20.85
C PHE A 179 -1.78 -4.90 -21.98
N TYR A 180 -0.92 -4.96 -22.97
CA TYR A 180 -0.98 -5.87 -24.10
C TYR A 180 0.27 -6.74 -24.12
N ALA A 181 0.09 -8.06 -23.98
CA ALA A 181 1.21 -8.99 -24.10
C ALA A 181 1.63 -9.09 -25.57
N ALA A 182 2.91 -8.95 -25.85
CA ALA A 182 3.44 -8.94 -27.21
C ALA A 182 3.18 -10.26 -28.00
N ASP A 183 2.99 -11.37 -27.28
CA ASP A 183 2.63 -12.68 -27.81
C ASP A 183 1.12 -12.87 -28.04
N SER A 184 0.27 -11.94 -27.56
CA SER A 184 -1.16 -11.98 -27.80
C SER A 184 -1.52 -11.51 -29.21
N LYS A 185 -2.73 -11.85 -29.67
CA LYS A 185 -3.24 -11.40 -30.99
C LYS A 185 -3.29 -9.87 -31.07
N GLU A 186 -3.81 -9.23 -30.02
CA GLU A 186 -3.92 -7.78 -29.91
C GLU A 186 -2.54 -7.11 -29.86
N GLY A 187 -1.57 -7.73 -29.17
CA GLY A 187 -0.19 -7.26 -29.09
C GLY A 187 0.51 -7.31 -30.45
N GLN A 188 0.33 -8.39 -31.21
CA GLN A 188 0.88 -8.54 -32.56
C GLN A 188 0.25 -7.53 -33.54
N GLU A 189 -1.05 -7.31 -33.46
CA GLU A 189 -1.75 -6.29 -34.27
C GLU A 189 -1.22 -4.88 -33.98
N LEU A 190 -0.97 -4.55 -32.70
CA LEU A 190 -0.39 -3.27 -32.32
C LEU A 190 1.05 -3.11 -32.80
N LEU A 191 1.89 -4.14 -32.71
CA LEU A 191 3.26 -4.12 -33.25
C LEU A 191 3.25 -3.88 -34.77
N ALA A 192 2.35 -4.56 -35.47
CA ALA A 192 2.20 -4.39 -36.94
C ALA A 192 1.75 -2.96 -37.32
N GLN A 193 0.78 -2.40 -36.58
CA GLN A 193 0.31 -1.02 -36.77
C GLN A 193 1.43 0.01 -36.55
N LEU A 194 2.31 -0.23 -35.59
CA LEU A 194 3.44 0.66 -35.28
C LEU A 194 4.66 0.43 -36.19
N GLY A 195 4.66 -0.62 -37.03
CA GLY A 195 5.82 -1.00 -37.84
C GLY A 195 7.02 -1.46 -36.97
N LEU A 196 6.78 -1.90 -35.72
CA LEU A 196 7.81 -2.31 -34.78
C LEU A 196 7.96 -3.83 -34.73
N ARG A 197 9.18 -4.27 -34.43
CA ARG A 197 9.48 -5.68 -34.15
C ARG A 197 9.51 -5.92 -32.65
N SER A 198 9.27 -7.15 -32.20
CA SER A 198 9.32 -7.57 -30.79
C SER A 198 10.68 -7.33 -30.10
N SER A 199 11.74 -7.08 -30.86
CA SER A 199 13.07 -6.74 -30.31
C SER A 199 13.18 -5.29 -29.78
N ARG A 200 12.11 -4.50 -29.90
CA ARG A 200 12.05 -3.10 -29.41
C ARG A 200 11.01 -2.92 -28.30
N LEU A 201 10.87 -3.89 -27.44
CA LEU A 201 10.01 -3.83 -26.26
C LEU A 201 10.80 -3.30 -25.05
N PRO A 202 10.15 -2.65 -24.11
CA PRO A 202 8.72 -2.29 -24.05
C PRO A 202 8.35 -1.09 -24.95
N VAL A 203 7.08 -1.02 -25.32
CA VAL A 203 6.51 0.13 -26.04
C VAL A 203 5.36 0.71 -25.24
N VAL A 204 5.35 2.02 -25.07
CA VAL A 204 4.27 2.76 -24.40
C VAL A 204 3.64 3.72 -25.39
N MET A 205 2.33 3.61 -25.57
CA MET A 205 1.55 4.51 -26.42
C MET A 205 0.71 5.42 -25.53
N LEU A 206 0.86 6.71 -25.71
CA LEU A 206 0.13 7.73 -24.96
C LEU A 206 -1.22 8.03 -25.62
N PRO A 207 -2.18 8.63 -24.86
CA PRO A 207 -3.50 8.98 -25.38
C PRO A 207 -3.49 9.96 -26.56
N ASP A 208 -2.47 10.81 -26.65
CA ASP A 208 -2.26 11.77 -27.74
C ASP A 208 -1.66 11.14 -29.02
N GLY A 209 -1.35 9.84 -28.98
CA GLY A 209 -0.75 9.09 -30.10
C GLY A 209 0.77 9.06 -30.10
N GLN A 210 1.45 9.72 -29.15
CA GLN A 210 2.90 9.60 -29.01
C GLN A 210 3.29 8.17 -28.63
N VAL A 211 4.38 7.67 -29.20
CA VAL A 211 4.91 6.32 -28.96
C VAL A 211 6.31 6.42 -28.35
N LEU A 212 6.48 5.85 -27.18
CA LEU A 212 7.76 5.74 -26.49
C LEU A 212 8.26 4.30 -26.62
N VAL A 213 9.52 4.14 -27.03
CA VAL A 213 10.17 2.83 -27.18
C VAL A 213 11.23 2.72 -26.09
N ASP A 214 11.15 1.67 -25.28
CA ASP A 214 11.99 1.44 -24.11
C ASP A 214 12.09 2.66 -23.17
N PRO A 215 10.93 3.27 -22.79
CA PRO A 215 10.96 4.47 -21.96
C PRO A 215 11.48 4.16 -20.55
N SER A 216 12.18 5.14 -19.97
CA SER A 216 12.49 5.14 -18.54
C SER A 216 11.21 5.34 -17.71
N ASP A 217 11.28 5.03 -16.42
CA ASP A 217 10.17 5.24 -15.50
C ASP A 217 9.75 6.72 -15.43
N THR A 218 10.73 7.61 -15.48
CA THR A 218 10.54 9.05 -15.48
C THR A 218 9.80 9.52 -16.74
N GLU A 219 10.20 9.03 -17.92
CA GLU A 219 9.56 9.39 -19.19
C GLU A 219 8.09 8.96 -19.21
N ILE A 220 7.74 7.79 -18.64
CA ILE A 220 6.35 7.34 -18.54
C ILE A 220 5.52 8.31 -17.68
N VAL A 221 6.07 8.70 -16.53
CA VAL A 221 5.37 9.59 -15.60
C VAL A 221 5.26 11.01 -16.15
N ASP A 222 6.32 11.55 -16.72
CA ASP A 222 6.33 12.89 -17.33
C ASP A 222 5.35 12.96 -18.52
N ALA A 223 5.32 11.93 -19.36
CA ALA A 223 4.44 11.83 -20.51
C ALA A 223 2.96 11.63 -20.13
N SER A 224 2.68 11.14 -18.92
CA SER A 224 1.30 11.02 -18.42
C SER A 224 0.68 12.36 -17.98
N GLY A 225 1.40 13.47 -18.12
CA GLY A 225 0.94 14.80 -17.72
C GLY A 225 1.16 15.12 -16.24
N LEU A 226 1.84 14.25 -15.49
CA LEU A 226 2.26 14.49 -14.11
C LEU A 226 3.54 15.35 -14.03
N LYS A 227 3.87 16.06 -15.11
CA LYS A 227 5.02 16.95 -15.18
C LYS A 227 4.76 18.18 -14.32
N ILE A 228 5.38 18.23 -13.15
CA ILE A 228 5.49 19.42 -12.32
C ILE A 228 6.92 19.92 -12.49
N ASP A 229 7.11 21.01 -13.22
CA ASP A 229 8.33 21.79 -13.06
C ASP A 229 8.16 22.58 -11.76
N PRO A 230 8.99 22.38 -10.73
CA PRO A 230 8.95 23.23 -9.57
C PRO A 230 9.29 24.63 -10.06
N GLU A 231 8.30 25.50 -10.14
CA GLU A 231 8.57 26.93 -10.29
C GLU A 231 9.58 27.30 -9.21
N TRP A 232 10.58 28.10 -9.55
CA TRP A 232 11.70 28.48 -8.70
C TRP A 232 11.21 29.36 -7.53
N GLN A 233 10.49 28.74 -6.59
CA GLN A 233 10.01 29.39 -5.38
C GLN A 233 10.61 28.71 -4.15
N VAL A 234 10.74 29.46 -3.08
CA VAL A 234 11.14 28.92 -1.77
C VAL A 234 9.89 28.39 -1.09
N PHE A 235 9.85 27.07 -0.85
CA PHE A 235 8.77 26.44 -0.10
C PHE A 235 8.95 26.63 1.41
N ASP A 236 7.86 26.71 2.16
CA ASP A 236 7.93 26.66 3.61
C ASP A 236 8.44 25.30 4.07
N VAL A 237 7.97 24.21 3.41
CA VAL A 237 8.36 22.84 3.73
C VAL A 237 8.65 22.03 2.47
N VAL A 238 9.83 21.39 2.44
CA VAL A 238 10.19 20.37 1.46
C VAL A 238 10.21 19.02 2.17
N ILE A 239 9.38 18.07 1.72
CA ILE A 239 9.26 16.73 2.28
C ILE A 239 9.92 15.75 1.33
N VAL A 240 10.90 14.96 1.80
CA VAL A 240 11.61 13.99 0.99
C VAL A 240 11.12 12.58 1.33
N GLY A 241 10.31 12.01 0.44
CA GLY A 241 9.63 10.73 0.56
C GLY A 241 8.12 10.87 0.70
N ALA A 242 7.35 10.17 -0.16
CA ALA A 242 5.89 10.13 -0.15
C ALA A 242 5.35 8.79 0.40
N GLY A 243 6.03 8.21 1.40
CA GLY A 243 5.49 7.14 2.24
C GLY A 243 4.44 7.68 3.24
N PRO A 244 3.87 6.83 4.12
CA PRO A 244 2.84 7.26 5.07
C PRO A 244 3.22 8.46 5.94
N ALA A 245 4.48 8.55 6.37
CA ALA A 245 4.96 9.69 7.16
C ALA A 245 5.00 10.98 6.35
N GLY A 246 5.56 10.93 5.14
CA GLY A 246 5.66 12.10 4.26
C GLY A 246 4.30 12.57 3.75
N LEU A 247 3.40 11.64 3.39
CA LEU A 247 2.04 11.98 2.99
C LEU A 247 1.24 12.61 4.13
N ALA A 248 1.39 12.10 5.37
CA ALA A 248 0.77 12.73 6.53
C ALA A 248 1.31 14.14 6.75
N ALA A 249 2.64 14.32 6.74
CA ALA A 249 3.25 15.63 6.83
C ALA A 249 2.74 16.58 5.72
N ALA A 250 2.61 16.11 4.49
CA ALA A 250 2.10 16.90 3.37
C ALA A 250 0.63 17.34 3.56
N VAL A 251 -0.22 16.42 4.02
CA VAL A 251 -1.63 16.74 4.30
C VAL A 251 -1.73 17.81 5.37
N TYR A 252 -1.04 17.65 6.50
CA TYR A 252 -1.10 18.63 7.59
C TYR A 252 -0.45 19.96 7.20
N ALA A 253 0.74 19.95 6.62
CA ALA A 253 1.42 21.19 6.19
C ALA A 253 0.56 22.01 5.23
N ALA A 254 0.03 21.39 4.18
CA ALA A 254 -0.79 22.08 3.20
C ALA A 254 -2.16 22.51 3.77
N SER A 255 -2.81 21.70 4.60
CA SER A 255 -4.08 22.06 5.24
C SER A 255 -3.93 23.23 6.22
N GLU A 256 -2.76 23.43 6.78
CA GLU A 256 -2.43 24.54 7.69
C GLU A 256 -1.80 25.74 6.95
N GLY A 257 -1.83 25.73 5.61
CA GLY A 257 -1.47 26.86 4.75
C GLY A 257 0.01 27.02 4.46
N LEU A 258 0.85 26.01 4.75
CA LEU A 258 2.25 26.03 4.37
C LEU A 258 2.45 25.66 2.89
N SER A 259 3.24 26.44 2.17
CA SER A 259 3.67 26.07 0.82
C SER A 259 4.52 24.79 0.89
N THR A 260 4.00 23.70 0.31
CA THR A 260 4.53 22.35 0.53
C THR A 260 4.93 21.67 -0.78
N MET A 261 6.18 21.18 -0.84
CA MET A 261 6.70 20.35 -1.91
C MET A 261 7.06 18.96 -1.37
N VAL A 262 6.57 17.91 -2.02
CA VAL A 262 6.91 16.52 -1.71
C VAL A 262 7.74 15.93 -2.85
N LEU A 263 8.91 15.40 -2.53
CA LEU A 263 9.82 14.75 -3.47
C LEU A 263 9.73 13.24 -3.28
N GLU A 264 9.43 12.49 -4.34
CA GLU A 264 9.33 11.04 -4.27
C GLU A 264 10.20 10.38 -5.35
N GLY A 265 11.14 9.54 -4.92
CA GLY A 265 12.11 8.91 -5.80
C GLY A 265 11.58 7.72 -6.60
N GLU A 266 10.57 7.04 -6.10
CA GLU A 266 10.01 5.83 -6.72
C GLU A 266 8.52 6.06 -7.02
N ALA A 267 7.66 5.59 -6.16
CA ALA A 267 6.21 5.76 -6.32
C ALA A 267 5.57 6.09 -4.97
N VAL A 268 4.53 6.90 -5.03
CA VAL A 268 3.75 7.31 -3.86
C VAL A 268 3.29 6.11 -3.04
N GLY A 269 3.37 6.22 -1.71
CA GLY A 269 3.01 5.18 -0.76
C GLY A 269 4.20 4.45 -0.12
N GLY A 270 5.42 4.58 -0.67
CA GLY A 270 6.62 3.95 -0.13
C GLY A 270 6.45 2.44 0.08
N GLN A 271 7.05 1.88 1.12
CA GLN A 271 6.95 0.45 1.47
C GLN A 271 5.51 0.02 1.80
N ALA A 272 4.72 0.89 2.42
CA ALA A 272 3.32 0.58 2.75
C ALA A 272 2.47 0.41 1.48
N GLY A 273 2.77 1.16 0.41
CA GLY A 273 2.06 1.08 -0.87
C GLY A 273 2.12 -0.31 -1.53
N THR A 274 3.13 -1.12 -1.22
CA THR A 274 3.28 -2.49 -1.74
C THR A 274 2.50 -3.54 -0.95
N SER A 275 1.88 -3.17 0.18
CA SER A 275 1.13 -4.11 1.02
C SER A 275 -0.22 -4.43 0.39
N SER A 276 -0.51 -5.70 0.17
CA SER A 276 -1.79 -6.15 -0.40
C SER A 276 -2.99 -5.80 0.47
N LEU A 277 -2.83 -5.89 1.80
CA LEU A 277 -3.90 -5.57 2.75
C LEU A 277 -3.35 -5.18 4.14
N ILE A 278 -3.64 -3.95 4.59
CA ILE A 278 -3.31 -3.43 5.91
C ILE A 278 -4.56 -3.56 6.79
N ARG A 279 -4.55 -4.47 7.76
CA ARG A 279 -5.71 -4.77 8.62
C ARG A 279 -5.69 -4.06 9.97
N ASN A 280 -4.55 -3.54 10.37
CA ASN A 280 -4.33 -2.93 11.68
C ASN A 280 -4.21 -1.40 11.62
N TYR A 281 -4.67 -0.77 10.53
CA TYR A 281 -4.79 0.67 10.43
C TYR A 281 -6.19 1.11 10.87
N LEU A 282 -6.24 2.06 11.79
CA LEU A 282 -7.48 2.54 12.40
C LEU A 282 -8.42 3.13 11.34
N GLY A 283 -9.72 2.83 11.45
CA GLY A 283 -10.77 3.35 10.56
C GLY A 283 -11.12 2.43 9.38
N PHE A 284 -10.36 1.35 9.16
CA PHE A 284 -10.60 0.39 8.07
C PHE A 284 -10.88 -1.03 8.61
N PRO A 285 -12.10 -1.32 9.05
CA PRO A 285 -12.42 -2.62 9.70
C PRO A 285 -12.30 -3.82 8.76
N ARG A 286 -12.36 -3.61 7.45
CA ARG A 286 -12.10 -4.64 6.42
C ARG A 286 -10.63 -4.74 6.02
N GLY A 287 -9.80 -3.84 6.52
CA GLY A 287 -8.48 -3.56 5.99
C GLY A 287 -8.56 -2.66 4.75
N ILE A 288 -7.41 -2.17 4.34
CA ILE A 288 -7.23 -1.36 3.12
C ILE A 288 -5.93 -1.78 2.45
N SER A 289 -5.87 -1.81 1.13
CA SER A 289 -4.60 -2.03 0.45
C SER A 289 -3.67 -0.83 0.66
N GLY A 290 -2.37 -1.09 0.71
CA GLY A 290 -1.40 -0.02 0.86
C GLY A 290 -1.45 0.99 -0.29
N ALA A 291 -1.67 0.51 -1.51
CA ALA A 291 -1.83 1.35 -2.70
C ALA A 291 -3.05 2.27 -2.58
N GLU A 292 -4.20 1.75 -2.14
CA GLU A 292 -5.42 2.54 -1.96
C GLU A 292 -5.26 3.58 -0.85
N LEU A 293 -4.68 3.21 0.28
CA LEU A 293 -4.40 4.15 1.38
C LEU A 293 -3.49 5.29 0.91
N ALA A 294 -2.44 4.97 0.18
CA ALA A 294 -1.51 5.96 -0.37
C ALA A 294 -2.17 6.86 -1.41
N ALA A 295 -2.98 6.30 -2.30
CA ALA A 295 -3.71 7.07 -3.31
C ALA A 295 -4.72 8.05 -2.69
N GLN A 296 -5.41 7.65 -1.61
CA GLN A 296 -6.32 8.53 -0.88
C GLN A 296 -5.56 9.65 -0.18
N ALA A 297 -4.45 9.34 0.51
CA ALA A 297 -3.62 10.33 1.18
C ALA A 297 -2.98 11.32 0.18
N HIS A 298 -2.52 10.84 -0.97
CA HIS A 298 -1.99 11.69 -2.05
C HIS A 298 -3.06 12.66 -2.58
N ARG A 299 -4.26 12.16 -2.90
CA ARG A 299 -5.39 13.03 -3.33
C ARG A 299 -5.74 14.07 -2.29
N GLN A 300 -5.72 13.69 -1.01
CA GLN A 300 -5.99 14.61 0.09
C GLN A 300 -4.92 15.71 0.20
N ALA A 301 -3.65 15.36 0.13
CA ALA A 301 -2.55 16.32 0.12
C ALA A 301 -2.65 17.29 -1.07
N TRP A 302 -2.95 16.77 -2.26
CA TRP A 302 -3.14 17.57 -3.46
C TRP A 302 -4.34 18.54 -3.34
N LEU A 303 -5.47 18.09 -2.78
CA LEU A 303 -6.65 18.95 -2.55
C LEU A 303 -6.35 20.11 -1.62
N PHE A 304 -5.45 19.97 -0.66
CA PHE A 304 -5.00 21.05 0.20
C PHE A 304 -3.90 21.91 -0.42
N GLY A 305 -3.41 21.58 -1.62
CA GLY A 305 -2.43 22.37 -2.37
C GLY A 305 -0.98 21.92 -2.23
N ALA A 306 -0.70 20.74 -1.67
CA ALA A 306 0.65 20.18 -1.71
C ALA A 306 1.05 19.80 -3.14
N ASN A 307 2.27 20.15 -3.54
CA ASN A 307 2.85 19.74 -4.81
C ASN A 307 3.63 18.44 -4.60
N VAL A 308 3.39 17.43 -5.43
CA VAL A 308 4.15 16.16 -5.39
C VAL A 308 4.97 16.03 -6.66
N TYR A 309 6.28 15.88 -6.51
CA TYR A 309 7.23 15.71 -7.63
C TYR A 309 7.74 14.27 -7.64
N PRO A 310 7.13 13.39 -8.44
CA PRO A 310 7.44 11.97 -8.45
C PRO A 310 8.68 11.64 -9.28
N MET A 311 9.24 10.44 -9.07
CA MET A 311 10.37 9.87 -9.80
C MET A 311 11.65 10.72 -9.75
N ARG A 312 11.85 11.48 -8.67
CA ARG A 312 13.05 12.30 -8.43
C ARG A 312 13.65 11.98 -7.08
N HIS A 313 14.79 11.31 -7.08
CA HIS A 313 15.55 11.01 -5.87
C HIS A 313 16.30 12.27 -5.40
N ALA A 314 16.27 12.53 -4.09
CA ALA A 314 17.18 13.47 -3.49
C ALA A 314 18.60 12.88 -3.48
N THR A 315 19.58 13.65 -3.95
CA THR A 315 20.99 13.26 -4.07
C THR A 315 21.91 14.09 -3.19
N GLY A 316 21.39 15.19 -2.62
CA GLY A 316 22.14 16.05 -1.72
C GLY A 316 21.25 17.00 -0.95
N LEU A 317 21.74 17.47 0.19
CA LEU A 317 21.13 18.50 1.02
C LEU A 317 22.22 19.44 1.50
N ARG A 318 22.00 20.73 1.35
CA ARG A 318 22.93 21.76 1.85
C ARG A 318 22.17 22.96 2.38
N ARG A 319 22.80 23.71 3.27
CA ARG A 319 22.28 24.97 3.80
C ARG A 319 22.87 26.16 3.07
N ARG A 320 22.04 27.16 2.78
CA ARG A 320 22.45 28.47 2.25
C ARG A 320 21.75 29.56 3.04
N GLY A 321 22.42 30.10 4.06
CA GLY A 321 21.79 31.01 5.02
C GLY A 321 20.63 30.32 5.77
N GLU A 322 19.46 30.89 5.68
CA GLU A 322 18.22 30.31 6.29
C GLU A 322 17.55 29.26 5.41
N GLU A 323 18.00 29.10 4.18
CA GLU A 323 17.42 28.19 3.20
C GLU A 323 18.11 26.83 3.22
N LEU A 324 17.32 25.79 2.98
CA LEU A 324 17.76 24.42 2.78
C LEU A 324 17.53 24.03 1.32
N ILE A 325 18.56 23.54 0.66
CA ILE A 325 18.53 23.22 -0.76
C ILE A 325 18.68 21.71 -0.91
N VAL A 326 17.69 21.07 -1.51
CA VAL A 326 17.68 19.64 -1.86
C VAL A 326 18.04 19.51 -3.34
N THR A 327 19.14 18.81 -3.64
CA THR A 327 19.55 18.47 -5.01
C THR A 327 18.87 17.17 -5.44
N LEU A 328 18.38 17.10 -6.67
CA LEU A 328 17.66 15.98 -7.24
C LEU A 328 18.51 15.19 -8.23
N SER A 329 18.08 13.97 -8.56
CA SER A 329 18.75 13.06 -9.49
C SER A 329 18.84 13.58 -10.93
N ASP A 330 17.98 14.54 -11.31
CA ASP A 330 18.01 15.23 -12.62
C ASP A 330 18.86 16.51 -12.60
N GLY A 331 19.56 16.78 -11.48
CA GLY A 331 20.41 17.96 -11.30
C GLY A 331 19.67 19.24 -10.90
N LYS A 332 18.34 19.21 -10.81
CA LYS A 332 17.54 20.34 -10.33
C LYS A 332 17.69 20.52 -8.82
N GLU A 333 17.38 21.70 -8.34
CA GLU A 333 17.41 22.05 -6.93
C GLU A 333 16.02 22.53 -6.48
N VAL A 334 15.61 22.09 -5.30
CA VAL A 334 14.38 22.55 -4.63
C VAL A 334 14.77 23.22 -3.32
N THR A 335 14.30 24.44 -3.13
CA THR A 335 14.63 25.26 -1.95
C THR A 335 13.46 25.29 -0.97
N GLY A 336 13.73 25.06 0.31
CA GLY A 336 12.77 25.17 1.39
C GLY A 336 13.36 25.83 2.63
N ARG A 337 12.49 26.37 3.49
CA ARG A 337 12.89 26.85 4.83
C ARG A 337 13.06 25.72 5.82
N VAL A 338 12.29 24.65 5.62
CA VAL A 338 12.32 23.43 6.43
C VAL A 338 12.40 22.23 5.50
N VAL A 339 13.14 21.20 5.90
CA VAL A 339 13.17 19.89 5.22
C VAL A 339 12.70 18.81 6.17
N ILE A 340 11.74 17.99 5.72
CA ILE A 340 11.30 16.78 6.44
C ILE A 340 11.83 15.56 5.68
N VAL A 341 12.71 14.81 6.32
CA VAL A 341 13.25 13.55 5.80
C VAL A 341 12.29 12.42 6.16
N ALA A 342 11.55 11.92 5.17
CA ALA A 342 10.56 10.84 5.28
C ALA A 342 10.88 9.67 4.32
N THR A 343 12.15 9.48 3.98
CA THR A 343 12.64 8.53 2.97
C THR A 343 12.46 7.07 3.36
N GLY A 344 12.10 6.81 4.62
CA GLY A 344 11.86 5.47 5.13
C GLY A 344 13.11 4.60 5.18
N ALA A 345 12.89 3.28 5.18
CA ALA A 345 13.97 2.29 5.19
C ALA A 345 13.63 1.17 4.20
N SER A 346 14.65 0.64 3.53
CA SER A 346 14.52 -0.51 2.63
C SER A 346 14.88 -1.79 3.38
N TYR A 347 14.09 -2.85 3.23
CA TYR A 347 14.48 -4.17 3.75
C TYR A 347 15.70 -4.68 3.00
N ARG A 348 16.66 -5.23 3.76
CA ARG A 348 17.80 -5.93 3.18
C ARG A 348 17.31 -7.10 2.36
N ARG A 349 17.80 -7.21 1.13
CA ARG A 349 17.47 -8.32 0.24
C ARG A 349 18.37 -9.53 0.54
N LEU A 350 17.82 -10.74 0.33
CA LEU A 350 18.60 -11.98 0.44
C LEU A 350 19.68 -12.09 -0.64
N GLY A 351 19.47 -11.43 -1.77
CA GLY A 351 20.38 -11.47 -2.92
C GLY A 351 20.37 -12.82 -3.67
N VAL A 352 19.29 -13.59 -3.53
CA VAL A 352 19.10 -14.87 -4.23
C VAL A 352 18.10 -14.65 -5.35
N SER A 353 18.56 -14.51 -6.59
CA SER A 353 17.76 -14.09 -7.74
C SER A 353 16.50 -14.94 -7.95
N SER A 354 16.58 -16.27 -7.75
CA SER A 354 15.43 -17.17 -7.90
C SER A 354 14.33 -16.93 -6.85
N LEU A 355 14.68 -16.40 -5.68
CA LEU A 355 13.73 -16.03 -4.62
C LEU A 355 13.21 -14.60 -4.79
N GLU A 356 14.04 -13.70 -5.29
CA GLU A 356 13.61 -12.31 -5.57
C GLU A 356 12.50 -12.27 -6.63
N ALA A 357 12.50 -13.20 -7.59
CA ALA A 357 11.43 -13.35 -8.58
C ALA A 357 10.08 -13.82 -7.99
N LEU A 358 10.09 -14.36 -6.76
CA LEU A 358 8.91 -14.87 -6.06
C LEU A 358 8.43 -13.94 -4.92
N VAL A 359 8.90 -12.69 -4.89
CA VAL A 359 8.43 -11.70 -3.92
C VAL A 359 6.95 -11.42 -4.14
N GLY A 360 6.16 -11.53 -3.06
CA GLY A 360 4.69 -11.45 -3.11
C GLY A 360 3.98 -12.77 -3.44
N THR A 361 4.70 -13.78 -3.90
CA THR A 361 4.14 -15.11 -4.25
C THR A 361 4.79 -16.25 -3.44
N GLY A 362 4.99 -16.00 -2.15
CA GLY A 362 5.58 -16.93 -1.18
C GLY A 362 6.89 -16.43 -0.58
N VAL A 363 7.52 -15.38 -1.11
CA VAL A 363 8.65 -14.70 -0.46
C VAL A 363 8.18 -13.32 0.02
N PHE A 364 8.33 -13.06 1.33
CA PHE A 364 7.81 -11.84 1.97
C PHE A 364 8.89 -11.15 2.80
N TYR A 365 9.03 -9.85 2.62
CA TYR A 365 9.90 -9.01 3.42
C TYR A 365 9.08 -8.30 4.51
N GLY A 366 9.18 -8.76 5.76
CA GLY A 366 8.56 -8.11 6.92
C GLY A 366 7.05 -8.30 7.10
N ALA A 367 6.35 -9.05 6.26
CA ALA A 367 4.88 -9.12 6.19
C ALA A 367 4.23 -10.27 7.01
N ALA A 368 4.91 -10.82 8.03
CA ALA A 368 4.44 -12.03 8.75
C ALA A 368 3.03 -11.91 9.35
N VAL A 369 2.61 -10.72 9.80
CA VAL A 369 1.30 -10.54 10.46
C VAL A 369 0.15 -10.56 9.46
N SER A 370 0.31 -9.93 8.30
CA SER A 370 -0.74 -9.85 7.27
C SER A 370 -0.95 -11.19 6.57
N GLU A 371 0.12 -11.96 6.38
CA GLU A 371 0.10 -13.22 5.63
C GLU A 371 -0.12 -14.46 6.51
N ALA A 372 -0.01 -14.33 7.83
CA ALA A 372 -0.03 -15.46 8.77
C ALA A 372 -1.27 -16.37 8.62
N LYS A 373 -2.46 -15.77 8.44
CA LYS A 373 -3.70 -16.56 8.32
C LYS A 373 -3.75 -17.37 7.00
N ALA A 374 -3.11 -16.89 5.95
CA ALA A 374 -3.00 -17.62 4.69
C ALA A 374 -2.03 -18.82 4.78
N MET A 375 -1.21 -18.87 5.85
CA MET A 375 -0.26 -19.94 6.13
C MET A 375 -0.84 -21.08 6.99
N GLU A 376 -2.15 -21.11 7.20
CA GLU A 376 -2.80 -22.15 8.01
C GLU A 376 -2.50 -23.55 7.47
N GLY A 377 -1.94 -24.41 8.33
CA GLY A 377 -1.55 -25.77 8.00
C GLY A 377 -0.32 -25.93 7.09
N GLN A 378 0.35 -24.83 6.73
CA GLN A 378 1.51 -24.83 5.83
C GLN A 378 2.84 -24.93 6.59
N GLU A 379 3.90 -25.39 5.91
CA GLU A 379 5.28 -25.29 6.39
C GLU A 379 5.90 -23.98 5.90
N VAL A 380 6.35 -23.14 6.84
CA VAL A 380 6.87 -21.81 6.54
C VAL A 380 8.25 -21.61 7.15
N TYR A 381 9.03 -20.75 6.51
CA TYR A 381 10.39 -20.42 6.91
C TYR A 381 10.49 -18.95 7.29
N VAL A 382 11.20 -18.66 8.39
CA VAL A 382 11.54 -17.30 8.82
C VAL A 382 13.05 -17.19 8.82
N VAL A 383 13.62 -16.23 8.11
CA VAL A 383 15.06 -15.98 8.13
C VAL A 383 15.39 -14.70 8.88
N GLY A 384 16.22 -14.84 9.90
CA GLY A 384 16.65 -13.75 10.78
C GLY A 384 16.97 -14.24 12.18
N GLY A 385 17.79 -13.51 12.93
CA GLY A 385 18.22 -13.90 14.27
C GLY A 385 17.88 -12.89 15.39
N ALA A 386 17.19 -11.77 15.06
CA ALA A 386 16.83 -10.72 16.00
C ALA A 386 15.35 -10.79 16.43
N ASN A 387 14.95 -9.92 17.35
CA ASN A 387 13.59 -9.90 17.93
C ASN A 387 12.47 -9.92 16.87
N SER A 388 12.60 -9.18 15.77
CA SER A 388 11.57 -9.14 14.72
C SER A 388 11.35 -10.51 14.08
N ALA A 389 12.41 -11.29 13.84
CA ALA A 389 12.31 -12.65 13.33
C ALA A 389 11.66 -13.60 14.34
N GLY A 390 12.04 -13.50 15.62
CA GLY A 390 11.45 -14.30 16.70
C GLY A 390 9.96 -14.01 16.87
N GLN A 391 9.57 -12.74 16.91
CA GLN A 391 8.16 -12.32 17.00
C GLN A 391 7.35 -12.82 15.80
N ALA A 392 7.93 -12.77 14.60
CA ALA A 392 7.31 -13.31 13.39
C ALA A 392 7.11 -14.82 13.50
N ALA A 393 8.13 -15.56 13.92
CA ALA A 393 8.06 -17.01 14.12
C ALA A 393 6.96 -17.38 15.14
N MET A 394 6.90 -16.71 16.28
CA MET A 394 5.86 -16.88 17.31
C MET A 394 4.46 -16.52 16.80
N HIS A 395 4.35 -15.51 15.93
CA HIS A 395 3.05 -15.16 15.33
C HIS A 395 2.59 -16.20 14.33
N LEU A 396 3.48 -16.62 13.43
CA LEU A 396 3.20 -17.62 12.40
C LEU A 396 2.90 -19.00 12.99
N SER A 397 3.53 -19.38 14.12
CA SER A 397 3.31 -20.68 14.78
C SER A 397 1.87 -20.91 15.21
N LYS A 398 1.07 -19.84 15.36
CA LYS A 398 -0.36 -19.92 15.69
C LYS A 398 -1.23 -20.44 14.54
N TYR A 399 -0.69 -20.46 13.32
CA TYR A 399 -1.42 -20.79 12.09
C TYR A 399 -0.74 -21.91 11.30
N ALA A 400 0.57 -21.80 11.12
CA ALA A 400 1.36 -22.76 10.34
C ALA A 400 1.47 -24.11 11.06
N SER A 401 1.55 -25.20 10.29
CA SER A 401 1.83 -26.54 10.82
C SER A 401 3.26 -26.64 11.37
N ARG A 402 4.21 -25.97 10.74
CA ARG A 402 5.61 -25.87 11.16
C ARG A 402 6.19 -24.53 10.76
N VAL A 403 6.96 -23.93 11.66
CA VAL A 403 7.77 -22.73 11.40
C VAL A 403 9.23 -23.08 11.58
N THR A 404 10.05 -22.91 10.56
CA THR A 404 11.50 -23.08 10.66
C THR A 404 12.19 -21.72 10.73
N LEU A 405 12.79 -21.39 11.88
CA LEU A 405 13.57 -20.17 12.06
C LEU A 405 15.02 -20.41 11.64
N VAL A 406 15.41 -19.82 10.50
CA VAL A 406 16.75 -19.97 9.91
C VAL A 406 17.66 -18.85 10.37
N VAL A 407 18.72 -19.19 11.09
CA VAL A 407 19.64 -18.26 11.73
C VAL A 407 21.06 -18.46 11.23
N ARG A 408 21.67 -17.41 10.70
CA ARG A 408 23.06 -17.43 10.24
C ARG A 408 24.08 -17.65 11.35
N GLY A 409 23.79 -17.11 12.52
CA GLY A 409 24.63 -17.20 13.72
C GLY A 409 24.57 -18.58 14.38
N SER A 410 25.46 -18.79 15.35
CA SER A 410 25.52 -20.00 16.18
C SER A 410 24.60 -19.95 17.39
N SER A 411 23.93 -18.82 17.65
CA SER A 411 23.03 -18.66 18.79
C SER A 411 22.01 -17.55 18.50
N LEU A 412 20.82 -17.63 19.11
CA LEU A 412 19.83 -16.57 19.14
C LEU A 412 20.17 -15.47 20.16
N SER A 413 20.89 -15.83 21.22
CA SER A 413 21.21 -14.93 22.35
C SER A 413 22.07 -13.73 21.96
N ALA A 414 22.72 -13.76 20.79
CA ALA A 414 23.53 -12.65 20.29
C ALA A 414 22.70 -11.40 19.90
N SER A 415 21.40 -11.57 19.58
CA SER A 415 20.59 -10.48 19.01
C SER A 415 19.09 -10.58 19.33
N MET A 416 18.67 -11.58 20.12
CA MET A 416 17.28 -11.81 20.53
C MET A 416 17.14 -11.78 22.04
N SER A 417 16.05 -11.19 22.53
CA SER A 417 15.73 -11.08 23.94
C SER A 417 15.51 -12.46 24.58
N SER A 418 15.99 -12.67 25.80
CA SER A 418 15.92 -13.95 26.51
C SER A 418 14.49 -14.47 26.74
N TYR A 419 13.51 -13.58 26.93
CA TYR A 419 12.10 -13.99 27.06
C TYR A 419 11.58 -14.62 25.76
N LEU A 420 11.90 -14.02 24.61
CA LEU A 420 11.45 -14.48 23.30
C LEU A 420 12.13 -15.80 22.91
N ILE A 421 13.39 -15.97 23.26
CA ILE A 421 14.09 -17.26 23.07
C ILE A 421 13.36 -18.37 23.83
N ARG A 422 12.99 -18.13 25.10
CA ARG A 422 12.24 -19.10 25.90
C ARG A 422 10.87 -19.43 25.29
N GLU A 423 10.16 -18.45 24.79
CA GLU A 423 8.89 -18.67 24.10
C GLU A 423 9.06 -19.55 22.83
N ILE A 424 10.10 -19.30 22.05
CA ILE A 424 10.43 -20.09 20.85
C ILE A 424 10.79 -21.53 21.25
N GLU A 425 11.60 -21.71 22.28
CA GLU A 425 12.03 -23.04 22.76
C GLU A 425 10.86 -23.87 23.34
N THR A 426 9.82 -23.24 23.83
CA THR A 426 8.61 -23.91 24.34
C THR A 426 7.55 -24.18 23.28
N ALA A 427 7.66 -23.59 22.10
CA ALA A 427 6.72 -23.77 21.01
C ALA A 427 6.98 -25.10 20.27
N GLU A 428 6.01 -26.02 20.30
CA GLU A 428 6.15 -27.38 19.75
C GLU A 428 6.35 -27.43 18.23
N ASN A 429 5.88 -26.40 17.50
CA ASN A 429 5.94 -26.36 16.04
C ASN A 429 6.95 -25.33 15.50
N ILE A 430 7.87 -24.82 16.34
CA ILE A 430 8.98 -23.97 15.90
C ILE A 430 10.29 -24.76 15.95
N GLU A 431 10.95 -24.90 14.81
CA GLU A 431 12.29 -25.47 14.68
C GLU A 431 13.32 -24.36 14.46
N VAL A 432 14.41 -24.32 15.24
CA VAL A 432 15.50 -23.34 15.04
C VAL A 432 16.67 -24.00 14.35
N ARG A 433 16.99 -23.55 13.13
CA ARG A 433 18.17 -23.99 12.36
C ARG A 433 19.27 -22.92 12.43
N GLN A 434 20.19 -23.10 13.33
CA GLN A 434 21.37 -22.25 13.49
C GLN A 434 22.43 -22.56 12.42
N ARG A 435 23.38 -21.64 12.22
CA ARG A 435 24.48 -21.72 11.23
C ARG A 435 23.99 -22.05 9.82
N THR A 436 22.76 -21.70 9.51
CA THR A 436 22.09 -22.05 8.26
C THR A 436 21.80 -20.79 7.45
N ARG A 437 22.00 -20.88 6.14
CA ARG A 437 21.67 -19.81 5.17
C ARG A 437 20.75 -20.34 4.10
N ILE A 438 19.90 -19.47 3.58
CA ILE A 438 19.12 -19.75 2.37
C ILE A 438 19.99 -19.35 1.18
N VAL A 439 20.24 -20.30 0.28
CA VAL A 439 21.12 -20.11 -0.89
C VAL A 439 20.40 -20.32 -2.22
N GLY A 440 19.14 -20.76 -2.18
CA GLY A 440 18.31 -20.98 -3.37
C GLY A 440 16.87 -21.28 -2.99
N GLY A 441 16.04 -21.40 -4.00
CA GLY A 441 14.65 -21.81 -3.90
C GLY A 441 13.93 -21.60 -5.23
N GLY A 442 12.66 -22.00 -5.30
CA GLY A 442 11.86 -21.88 -6.51
C GLY A 442 10.52 -22.59 -6.42
N GLY A 443 9.75 -22.49 -7.51
CA GLY A 443 8.45 -23.11 -7.72
C GLY A 443 7.81 -22.57 -8.98
N GLU A 444 6.64 -23.08 -9.35
CA GLU A 444 5.87 -22.62 -10.51
C GLU A 444 4.86 -21.53 -10.10
N GLY A 445 5.23 -20.27 -10.33
CA GLY A 445 4.39 -19.10 -10.00
C GLY A 445 4.28 -18.79 -8.51
N ARG A 446 4.78 -19.64 -7.62
CA ARG A 446 4.85 -19.42 -6.17
C ARG A 446 6.03 -20.20 -5.57
N LEU A 447 6.39 -19.88 -4.33
CA LEU A 447 7.41 -20.64 -3.61
C LEU A 447 6.89 -22.05 -3.29
N GLU A 448 7.70 -23.08 -3.59
CA GLU A 448 7.42 -24.49 -3.30
C GLU A 448 8.58 -25.19 -2.59
N ARG A 449 9.80 -24.69 -2.76
CA ARG A 449 11.01 -25.27 -2.14
C ARG A 449 12.06 -24.20 -1.86
N LEU A 450 12.87 -24.46 -0.84
CA LEU A 450 14.07 -23.70 -0.49
C LEU A 450 15.30 -24.60 -0.52
N VAL A 451 16.45 -23.98 -0.78
CA VAL A 451 17.76 -24.63 -0.64
C VAL A 451 18.47 -24.00 0.55
N LEU A 452 18.66 -24.80 1.60
CA LEU A 452 19.36 -24.43 2.81
C LEU A 452 20.81 -24.89 2.73
N LYS A 453 21.73 -24.09 3.27
CA LYS A 453 23.16 -24.44 3.37
C LYS A 453 23.61 -24.32 4.82
N ASP A 454 24.09 -25.41 5.38
CA ASP A 454 24.80 -25.41 6.66
C ASP A 454 26.18 -24.77 6.49
N SER A 455 26.44 -23.73 7.27
CA SER A 455 27.68 -22.93 7.17
C SER A 455 28.90 -23.65 7.74
N THR A 456 28.70 -24.69 8.57
CA THR A 456 29.78 -25.47 9.20
C THR A 456 30.25 -26.61 8.29
N SER A 457 29.30 -27.40 7.82
CA SER A 457 29.61 -28.58 6.96
C SER A 457 29.67 -28.24 5.47
N GLY A 458 29.13 -27.08 5.07
CA GLY A 458 29.00 -26.71 3.65
C GLY A 458 27.90 -27.48 2.91
N ARG A 459 27.22 -28.43 3.55
CA ARG A 459 26.17 -29.27 2.93
C ARG A 459 24.96 -28.44 2.58
N THR A 460 24.34 -28.76 1.47
CA THR A 460 23.07 -28.17 1.01
C THR A 460 21.95 -29.21 1.12
N GLU A 461 20.77 -28.73 1.48
CA GLU A 461 19.53 -29.49 1.59
C GLU A 461 18.42 -28.75 0.88
N THR A 462 17.62 -29.46 0.08
CA THR A 462 16.40 -28.90 -0.51
C THR A 462 15.20 -29.33 0.32
N VAL A 463 14.39 -28.37 0.76
CA VAL A 463 13.24 -28.57 1.63
C VAL A 463 11.96 -28.00 1.00
N PRO A 464 10.79 -28.62 1.23
CA PRO A 464 9.52 -28.01 0.85
C PRO A 464 9.28 -26.74 1.66
N ALA A 465 8.68 -25.72 1.04
CA ALA A 465 8.36 -24.45 1.70
C ALA A 465 7.21 -23.76 0.98
N ALA A 466 6.13 -23.50 1.71
CA ALA A 466 5.01 -22.73 1.18
C ALA A 466 5.27 -21.22 1.22
N ALA A 467 6.05 -20.74 2.21
CA ALA A 467 6.43 -19.34 2.32
C ALA A 467 7.79 -19.15 3.01
N LEU A 468 8.45 -18.06 2.66
CA LEU A 468 9.67 -17.54 3.27
C LEU A 468 9.45 -16.11 3.73
N PHE A 469 9.63 -15.85 5.03
CA PHE A 469 9.56 -14.52 5.64
C PHE A 469 10.95 -14.01 5.98
N VAL A 470 11.33 -12.85 5.43
CA VAL A 470 12.69 -12.33 5.54
C VAL A 470 12.77 -11.18 6.54
N PHE A 471 13.55 -11.38 7.63
CA PHE A 471 13.77 -10.44 8.73
C PHE A 471 15.26 -10.22 9.01
N ILE A 472 16.04 -9.92 7.96
CA ILE A 472 17.50 -9.72 8.06
C ILE A 472 17.92 -8.27 8.26
N GLY A 473 16.97 -7.41 8.63
CA GLY A 473 17.15 -6.00 8.93
C GLY A 473 16.70 -5.07 7.81
N ALA A 474 16.72 -3.78 8.11
CA ALA A 474 16.41 -2.70 7.18
C ALA A 474 17.57 -1.69 7.14
N GLU A 475 17.71 -1.00 6.04
CA GLU A 475 18.68 0.06 5.82
C GLU A 475 17.93 1.37 5.56
N PRO A 476 18.20 2.45 6.33
CA PRO A 476 17.59 3.74 6.08
C PRO A 476 18.16 4.37 4.81
N ARG A 477 17.32 5.12 4.10
CA ARG A 477 17.73 5.82 2.87
C ARG A 477 18.28 7.20 3.22
N THR A 478 19.51 7.26 3.75
CA THR A 478 20.15 8.48 4.31
C THR A 478 21.48 8.85 3.65
N GLN A 479 21.92 8.12 2.62
CA GLN A 479 23.23 8.29 1.98
C GLN A 479 23.41 9.65 1.28
N TRP A 480 22.30 10.32 0.94
CA TRP A 480 22.28 11.63 0.30
C TRP A 480 22.37 12.81 1.29
N LEU A 481 22.23 12.54 2.58
CA LEU A 481 22.32 13.56 3.63
C LEU A 481 23.77 13.91 3.95
N PRO A 482 24.05 15.17 4.32
CA PRO A 482 25.38 15.59 4.74
C PRO A 482 25.83 14.88 6.03
N GLU A 483 27.15 14.88 6.26
CA GLU A 483 27.76 14.17 7.41
C GLU A 483 27.36 14.79 8.76
N GLU A 484 27.05 16.06 8.77
CA GLU A 484 26.62 16.83 9.96
C GLU A 484 25.28 16.33 10.54
N ILE A 485 24.50 15.60 9.77
CA ILE A 485 23.29 14.93 10.29
C ILE A 485 23.70 13.65 11.01
N GLU A 486 23.57 13.65 12.33
CA GLU A 486 23.90 12.51 13.17
C GLU A 486 23.05 11.29 12.85
N ARG A 487 23.73 10.14 12.75
CA ARG A 487 23.14 8.83 12.46
C ARG A 487 23.68 7.78 13.43
N ASP A 488 22.86 6.81 13.73
CA ASP A 488 23.33 5.65 14.50
C ASP A 488 24.24 4.75 13.64
N GLU A 489 24.82 3.71 14.26
CA GLU A 489 25.71 2.74 13.61
C GLU A 489 25.06 2.02 12.40
N LYS A 490 23.74 2.05 12.28
CA LYS A 490 22.97 1.46 11.17
C LYS A 490 22.54 2.48 10.12
N GLY A 491 22.84 3.76 10.34
CA GLY A 491 22.54 4.87 9.44
C GLY A 491 21.20 5.54 9.66
N PHE A 492 20.42 5.19 10.71
CA PHE A 492 19.16 5.86 11.05
C PHE A 492 19.44 7.24 11.67
N ILE A 493 18.61 8.23 11.31
CA ILE A 493 18.78 9.62 11.79
C ILE A 493 18.44 9.70 13.28
N VAL A 494 19.36 10.22 14.07
CA VAL A 494 19.16 10.52 15.50
C VAL A 494 18.43 11.85 15.62
N THR A 495 17.43 11.92 16.52
CA THR A 495 16.57 13.12 16.67
C THR A 495 16.29 13.44 18.13
N GLY A 496 16.01 14.70 18.41
CA GLY A 496 15.46 15.16 19.68
C GLY A 496 16.33 14.83 20.89
N GLN A 497 15.75 14.12 21.86
CA GLN A 497 16.43 13.81 23.11
C GLN A 497 17.60 12.83 22.95
N ASP A 498 17.57 11.98 21.91
CA ASP A 498 18.65 11.03 21.64
C ASP A 498 19.95 11.72 21.16
N LEU A 499 19.86 13.01 20.76
CA LEU A 499 20.99 13.86 20.44
C LEU A 499 21.68 14.47 21.67
N LEU A 500 21.01 14.45 22.83
CA LEU A 500 21.53 15.13 24.01
C LEU A 500 22.65 14.33 24.69
N LEU A 501 23.81 14.93 24.86
CA LEU A 501 24.92 14.39 25.65
C LEU A 501 24.86 14.98 27.06
N ASN A 502 24.57 14.16 28.06
CA ASN A 502 24.39 14.60 29.45
C ASN A 502 23.35 15.73 29.61
N GLY A 503 22.28 15.71 28.82
CA GLY A 503 21.23 16.75 28.81
C GLY A 503 21.59 18.03 28.07
N GLN A 504 22.75 18.11 27.42
CA GLN A 504 23.19 19.24 26.61
C GLN A 504 23.02 18.95 25.12
N PRO A 505 22.67 19.95 24.30
CA PRO A 505 22.62 19.83 22.85
C PRO A 505 23.96 19.35 22.26
N PRO A 506 23.96 18.77 21.03
CA PRO A 506 25.19 18.34 20.37
C PRO A 506 26.16 19.50 20.16
N GLN A 507 27.45 19.18 20.06
CA GLN A 507 28.48 20.17 19.83
C GLN A 507 28.23 20.91 18.51
N GLY A 508 28.25 22.25 18.57
CA GLY A 508 27.99 23.09 17.39
C GLY A 508 26.48 23.36 17.15
N TRP A 509 25.61 22.93 18.04
CA TRP A 509 24.18 23.29 17.96
C TRP A 509 24.03 24.82 18.11
N PRO A 510 23.45 25.52 17.09
CA PRO A 510 23.48 26.97 17.03
C PRO A 510 22.35 27.68 17.79
N LEU A 511 21.33 26.91 18.28
CA LEU A 511 20.14 27.49 18.89
C LEU A 511 20.23 27.43 20.43
N THR A 512 19.57 28.39 21.10
CA THR A 512 19.53 28.46 22.57
C THR A 512 18.63 27.37 23.19
N ARG A 513 17.69 26.82 22.40
CA ARG A 513 16.84 25.69 22.79
C ARG A 513 17.47 24.35 22.41
N PRO A 514 17.14 23.24 23.08
CA PRO A 514 17.53 21.91 22.61
C PRO A 514 16.80 21.54 21.29
N PRO A 515 17.27 20.50 20.57
CA PRO A 515 16.55 19.93 19.42
C PRO A 515 15.12 19.51 19.82
N GLN A 516 14.16 19.79 18.93
CA GLN A 516 12.77 19.31 19.13
C GLN A 516 12.68 17.79 18.91
N PRO A 517 11.65 17.08 19.40
CA PRO A 517 11.61 15.62 19.41
C PRO A 517 11.89 14.91 18.07
N LEU A 518 11.48 15.50 16.96
CA LEU A 518 11.74 14.95 15.61
C LEU A 518 12.79 15.75 14.83
N GLU A 519 13.43 16.73 15.44
CA GLU A 519 14.48 17.55 14.82
C GLU A 519 15.83 16.83 14.86
N SER A 520 16.56 16.87 13.75
CA SER A 520 17.90 16.29 13.62
C SER A 520 18.96 17.15 14.30
N SER A 521 20.23 16.76 14.20
CA SER A 521 21.39 17.57 14.64
C SER A 521 21.58 18.88 13.86
N MET A 522 20.82 19.11 12.78
CA MET A 522 20.78 20.36 12.03
C MET A 522 19.42 21.04 12.18
N PRO A 523 19.33 22.27 12.73
CA PRO A 523 18.05 22.98 12.90
C PRO A 523 17.26 23.13 11.60
N GLY A 524 15.92 22.97 11.68
CA GLY A 524 15.03 23.07 10.53
C GLY A 524 15.02 21.82 9.64
N ILE A 525 15.76 20.77 10.01
CA ILE A 525 15.69 19.45 9.35
C ILE A 525 15.08 18.45 10.33
N PHE A 526 13.91 17.91 9.97
CA PHE A 526 13.18 16.93 10.78
C PHE A 526 13.24 15.56 10.12
N ALA A 527 13.20 14.50 10.92
CA ALA A 527 13.11 13.12 10.42
C ALA A 527 11.87 12.43 10.99
N VAL A 528 11.12 11.73 10.12
CA VAL A 528 9.85 11.07 10.48
C VAL A 528 9.73 9.68 9.84
N GLY A 529 9.07 8.78 10.54
CA GLY A 529 8.84 7.41 10.08
C GLY A 529 10.10 6.52 10.18
N ASP A 530 10.16 5.55 9.30
CA ASP A 530 11.12 4.44 9.40
C ASP A 530 12.60 4.84 9.24
N VAL A 531 12.88 6.03 8.72
CA VAL A 531 14.25 6.57 8.57
C VAL A 531 14.86 7.00 9.91
N ARG A 532 14.01 7.25 10.92
CA ARG A 532 14.40 7.75 12.24
C ARG A 532 14.88 6.64 13.16
N HIS A 533 15.92 6.92 13.94
CA HIS A 533 16.36 6.08 15.06
C HIS A 533 15.21 5.86 16.06
N GLY A 534 15.06 4.65 16.57
CA GLY A 534 14.04 4.30 17.56
C GLY A 534 12.59 4.32 17.06
N SER A 535 12.31 4.62 15.78
CA SER A 535 10.95 4.66 15.24
C SER A 535 10.28 3.28 15.27
N VAL A 536 8.98 3.28 15.57
CA VAL A 536 8.16 2.06 15.50
C VAL A 536 7.72 1.83 14.04
N LYS A 537 8.21 0.75 13.42
CA LYS A 537 7.97 0.42 12.01
C LYS A 537 6.51 0.00 11.75
N ARG A 538 5.59 0.97 11.80
CA ARG A 538 4.15 0.81 11.56
C ARG A 538 3.59 2.01 10.82
N VAL A 539 2.62 1.77 9.94
CA VAL A 539 1.94 2.82 9.18
C VAL A 539 1.34 3.89 10.11
N ALA A 540 0.63 3.48 11.16
CA ALA A 540 0.01 4.41 12.11
C ALA A 540 1.05 5.29 12.86
N SER A 541 2.19 4.71 13.25
CA SER A 541 3.28 5.45 13.89
C SER A 541 3.91 6.46 12.94
N ALA A 542 4.16 6.05 11.69
CA ALA A 542 4.70 6.92 10.66
C ALA A 542 3.77 8.11 10.36
N VAL A 543 2.45 7.86 10.25
CA VAL A 543 1.43 8.90 10.08
C VAL A 543 1.42 9.85 11.29
N GLY A 544 1.48 9.33 12.51
CA GLY A 544 1.55 10.13 13.73
C GLY A 544 2.78 11.04 13.78
N GLU A 545 3.97 10.50 13.48
CA GLU A 545 5.20 11.31 13.42
C GLU A 545 5.12 12.39 12.34
N GLY A 546 4.60 12.07 11.15
CA GLY A 546 4.43 13.05 10.08
C GLY A 546 3.52 14.22 10.47
N SER A 547 2.40 13.94 11.15
CA SER A 547 1.49 14.99 11.62
C SER A 547 2.10 15.84 12.73
N ILE A 548 2.74 15.23 13.73
CA ILE A 548 3.35 15.94 14.86
C ILE A 548 4.50 16.84 14.39
N ALA A 549 5.27 16.42 13.38
CA ALA A 549 6.36 17.21 12.84
C ALA A 549 5.90 18.60 12.36
N ILE A 550 4.67 18.73 11.84
CA ILE A 550 4.18 20.01 11.32
C ILE A 550 4.00 21.04 12.43
N GLN A 551 3.56 20.63 13.64
CA GLN A 551 3.54 21.52 14.78
C GLN A 551 4.93 22.10 15.09
N MET A 552 5.98 21.25 15.03
CA MET A 552 7.35 21.66 15.26
C MET A 552 7.89 22.57 14.14
N VAL A 553 7.44 22.32 12.91
CA VAL A 553 7.74 23.17 11.74
C VAL A 553 7.17 24.58 11.94
N HIS A 554 5.92 24.71 12.37
CA HIS A 554 5.31 26.01 12.67
C HIS A 554 6.11 26.78 13.74
N ASP A 555 6.49 26.08 14.82
CA ASP A 555 7.30 26.69 15.88
C ASP A 555 8.66 27.18 15.37
N TYR A 556 9.29 26.39 14.48
CA TYR A 556 10.55 26.76 13.87
C TYR A 556 10.41 27.96 12.92
N LEU A 557 9.45 27.91 11.99
CA LEU A 557 9.20 29.00 11.03
C LEU A 557 8.80 30.32 11.70
N THR A 558 8.05 30.27 12.80
CA THR A 558 7.67 31.46 13.57
C THR A 558 8.90 32.12 14.17
N LYS A 559 9.81 31.36 14.75
CA LYS A 559 11.07 31.89 15.30
C LYS A 559 12.00 32.42 14.22
N LEU A 560 12.04 31.77 13.06
CA LEU A 560 12.81 32.23 11.90
C LEU A 560 12.33 33.64 11.46
N LYS A 561 11.00 33.84 11.34
CA LYS A 561 10.39 35.14 10.96
C LYS A 561 10.65 36.24 11.99
N LEU A 562 10.76 35.90 13.27
CA LEU A 562 11.00 36.86 14.34
C LEU A 562 12.49 37.22 14.52
N GLY A 563 13.39 36.60 13.77
CA GLY A 563 14.83 36.80 13.91
C GLY A 563 15.40 36.39 15.28
N THR A 564 14.68 35.57 16.04
CA THR A 564 14.98 35.14 17.41
C THR A 564 15.80 33.83 17.46
N HIS A 565 16.52 33.53 16.41
CA HIS A 565 17.42 32.34 16.37
C HIS A 565 18.82 32.62 16.97
N SER A 566 19.05 33.81 17.59
CA SER A 566 20.30 34.14 18.30
C SER A 566 20.25 33.68 19.76
#